data_299d70f64dc2a3965fe4d9c966b1342e
#
_entry.id   299d70f64dc2a3965fe4d9c966b1342e
#
_cell.length_a   1.000
_cell.length_b   1.000
_cell.length_c   1.000
_cell.angle_alpha   90.00
_cell.angle_beta   90.00
_cell.angle_gamma   90.00
#
_symmetry.space_group_name_H-M   'P 1'
#
loop_
_entity.id
_entity.type
_entity.pdbx_description
1 polymer ?
#
loop_
_entity_poly.entity_id
_entity_poly.type
_entity_poly.pdbx_seq_one_letter_code
_entity_poly.pdbx_strand_id
1 'polypeptide(L)'
;MMKKLGLAATMLMGLTLSGHAETLKWGAARDIYSLDPYSYGDSYTLSFLNHVYEGLVRYDANLKIEPALAESWETVSDTVWRFHLRKGVKFHDGAEFTADDVLASLKRVSDPVSPLRGNLPAYKSSKKVDDHTIDIELSGPYPLLLNDLTNIHVFDAGWLKTNNSEKPTDVGAKIEGYATYHTNGTGPFKLESRVPDSKTVLVKNPDWWDKTSKSNVDRIEFTPITSAATRVAALLS
;
A
#
# COMPACT_ATOMS: atom_id res chain seq x y z
N MET A 1 41.38 18.13 61.59
CA MET A 1 40.55 18.90 60.64
C MET A 1 40.24 18.02 59.41
N MET A 2 39.07 17.43 59.38
CA MET A 2 38.64 16.59 58.24
C MET A 2 37.65 17.37 57.41
N LYS A 3 37.98 17.67 56.14
CA LYS A 3 37.08 18.30 55.16
C LYS A 3 36.20 17.21 54.52
N LYS A 4 34.91 17.32 54.72
CA LYS A 4 33.90 16.50 54.04
C LYS A 4 33.67 17.06 52.63
N LEU A 5 33.99 16.29 51.60
CA LEU A 5 33.62 16.57 50.21
C LEU A 5 32.20 16.05 50.01
N GLY A 6 31.25 16.96 49.76
CA GLY A 6 29.89 16.59 49.34
C GLY A 6 29.84 16.34 47.86
N LEU A 7 29.44 15.14 47.47
CA LEU A 7 29.20 14.74 46.07
C LEU A 7 27.76 15.12 45.71
N ALA A 8 27.58 16.17 44.89
CA ALA A 8 26.27 16.53 44.37
C ALA A 8 25.99 15.65 43.13
N ALA A 9 25.06 14.71 43.26
CA ALA A 9 24.55 13.93 42.15
C ALA A 9 23.52 14.74 41.36
N THR A 10 23.88 15.22 40.19
CA THR A 10 22.95 15.90 39.27
C THR A 10 22.13 14.82 38.53
N MET A 11 20.87 14.69 38.94
CA MET A 11 19.90 13.78 38.31
C MET A 11 19.42 14.43 37.00
N LEU A 12 19.94 13.96 35.88
CA LEU A 12 19.50 14.38 34.54
C LEU A 12 18.13 13.73 34.27
N MET A 13 17.07 14.51 34.46
CA MET A 13 15.69 14.11 34.16
C MET A 13 15.53 14.17 32.65
N GLY A 14 15.66 13.01 31.98
CA GLY A 14 15.39 12.88 30.54
C GLY A 14 13.91 13.13 30.28
N LEU A 15 13.59 14.29 29.70
CA LEU A 15 12.27 14.52 29.10
C LEU A 15 12.12 13.57 27.91
N THR A 16 11.45 12.46 28.10
CA THR A 16 10.89 11.69 27.00
C THR A 16 9.76 12.52 26.40
N LEU A 17 10.01 13.14 25.25
CA LEU A 17 8.96 13.70 24.41
C LEU A 17 8.11 12.49 23.94
N SER A 18 7.06 12.20 24.67
CA SER A 18 5.99 11.32 24.23
C SER A 18 5.35 12.00 23.02
N GLY A 19 5.73 11.60 21.80
CA GLY A 19 5.00 11.97 20.61
C GLY A 19 3.56 11.53 20.80
N HIS A 20 2.63 12.48 20.86
CA HIS A 20 1.21 12.13 20.92
C HIS A 20 0.85 11.41 19.61
N ALA A 21 0.30 10.20 19.75
CA ALA A 21 -0.30 9.48 18.64
C ALA A 21 -1.46 10.31 18.07
N GLU A 22 -1.36 10.71 16.80
CA GLU A 22 -2.37 11.57 16.19
C GLU A 22 -3.35 10.75 15.36
N THR A 23 -4.65 11.00 15.58
CA THR A 23 -5.71 10.40 14.78
C THR A 23 -6.17 11.37 13.71
N LEU A 24 -6.01 10.97 12.44
CA LEU A 24 -6.62 11.64 11.31
C LEU A 24 -8.07 11.17 11.16
N LYS A 25 -9.02 12.07 11.41
CA LYS A 25 -10.44 11.84 11.11
C LYS A 25 -10.73 12.30 9.69
N TRP A 26 -11.11 11.35 8.84
CA TRP A 26 -11.37 11.59 7.43
C TRP A 26 -12.85 11.40 7.08
N GLY A 27 -13.58 12.50 6.95
CA GLY A 27 -14.96 12.50 6.47
C GLY A 27 -15.03 12.54 4.94
N ALA A 28 -15.80 11.64 4.32
CA ALA A 28 -15.88 11.52 2.88
C ALA A 28 -17.32 11.43 2.36
N ALA A 29 -17.56 11.82 1.10
CA ALA A 29 -18.92 11.85 0.54
C ALA A 29 -19.52 10.47 0.29
N ARG A 30 -18.70 9.43 0.21
CA ARG A 30 -19.09 8.03 0.01
C ARG A 30 -18.06 7.10 0.62
N ASP A 31 -18.44 5.84 0.76
CA ASP A 31 -17.51 4.78 1.16
C ASP A 31 -16.64 4.31 -0.02
N ILE A 32 -15.59 3.56 0.28
CA ILE A 32 -14.81 2.78 -0.68
C ILE A 32 -15.58 1.51 -1.03
N TYR A 33 -15.49 1.08 -2.28
CA TYR A 33 -16.26 -0.07 -2.75
C TYR A 33 -15.71 -1.42 -2.27
N SER A 34 -14.40 -1.51 -2.13
CA SER A 34 -13.71 -2.76 -1.81
C SER A 34 -12.36 -2.48 -1.17
N LEU A 35 -11.84 -3.45 -0.43
CA LEU A 35 -10.44 -3.47 0.00
C LEU A 35 -9.53 -4.17 -1.02
N ASP A 36 -10.11 -4.71 -2.10
CA ASP A 36 -9.39 -5.29 -3.23
C ASP A 36 -9.21 -4.26 -4.34
N PRO A 37 -7.97 -3.76 -4.59
CA PRO A 37 -7.71 -2.78 -5.63
C PRO A 37 -8.05 -3.25 -7.04
N TYR A 38 -8.13 -4.56 -7.29
CA TYR A 38 -8.39 -5.11 -8.61
C TYR A 38 -9.84 -5.47 -8.89
N SER A 39 -10.77 -5.15 -7.98
CA SER A 39 -12.19 -5.42 -8.15
C SER A 39 -12.99 -4.25 -8.71
N TYR A 40 -12.53 -3.02 -8.50
CA TYR A 40 -13.20 -1.80 -8.95
C TYR A 40 -12.19 -0.82 -9.55
N GLY A 41 -12.40 -0.40 -10.81
CA GLY A 41 -11.60 0.63 -11.48
C GLY A 41 -11.95 2.05 -11.00
N ASP A 42 -11.97 2.27 -9.70
CA ASP A 42 -12.38 3.51 -9.06
C ASP A 42 -11.20 4.21 -8.39
N SER A 43 -10.79 5.35 -8.93
CA SER A 43 -9.63 6.11 -8.46
C SER A 43 -9.75 6.57 -7.00
N TYR A 44 -10.97 6.81 -6.51
CA TYR A 44 -11.18 7.18 -5.11
C TYR A 44 -10.88 6.01 -4.17
N THR A 45 -11.38 4.80 -4.48
CA THR A 45 -11.06 3.59 -3.73
C THR A 45 -9.56 3.29 -3.79
N LEU A 46 -8.93 3.40 -4.97
CA LEU A 46 -7.49 3.19 -5.13
C LEU A 46 -6.66 4.19 -4.33
N SER A 47 -7.06 5.47 -4.28
CA SER A 47 -6.36 6.48 -3.47
C SER A 47 -6.40 6.17 -1.97
N PHE A 48 -7.51 5.62 -1.48
CA PHE A 48 -7.59 5.12 -0.09
C PHE A 48 -6.66 3.92 0.11
N LEU A 49 -6.65 2.98 -0.83
CA LEU A 49 -5.88 1.74 -0.73
C LEU A 49 -4.35 1.96 -0.84
N ASN A 50 -3.88 3.09 -1.35
CA ASN A 50 -2.47 3.50 -1.29
C ASN A 50 -1.93 3.64 0.14
N HIS A 51 -2.78 3.71 1.16
CA HIS A 51 -2.33 3.66 2.56
C HIS A 51 -1.99 2.23 3.02
N VAL A 52 -2.53 1.22 2.34
CA VAL A 52 -2.45 -0.19 2.72
C VAL A 52 -1.52 -0.99 1.81
N TYR A 53 -1.55 -0.70 0.51
CA TYR A 53 -0.77 -1.39 -0.51
C TYR A 53 0.22 -0.45 -1.19
N GLU A 54 1.27 -1.02 -1.75
CA GLU A 54 2.27 -0.31 -2.53
C GLU A 54 2.49 -0.95 -3.88
N GLY A 55 2.94 -0.16 -4.86
CA GLY A 55 3.38 -0.62 -6.17
C GLY A 55 4.91 -0.80 -6.24
N LEU A 56 5.40 -1.21 -7.40
CA LEU A 56 6.84 -1.26 -7.66
C LEU A 56 7.48 0.13 -7.65
N VAL A 57 6.75 1.11 -8.13
CA VAL A 57 7.14 2.51 -8.19
C VAL A 57 5.99 3.38 -7.70
N ARG A 58 6.27 4.61 -7.30
CA ARG A 58 5.27 5.58 -6.85
C ARG A 58 5.57 6.97 -7.40
N TYR A 59 4.64 7.90 -7.27
CA TYR A 59 4.90 9.32 -7.49
C TYR A 59 5.40 9.99 -6.22
N ASP A 60 6.40 10.87 -6.36
CA ASP A 60 6.77 11.83 -5.32
C ASP A 60 5.75 13.01 -5.28
N ALA A 61 5.98 13.96 -4.36
CA ALA A 61 5.14 15.15 -4.21
C ALA A 61 5.14 16.08 -5.44
N ASN A 62 6.08 15.91 -6.38
CA ASN A 62 6.21 16.68 -7.62
C ASN A 62 5.73 15.88 -8.84
N LEU A 63 5.05 14.75 -8.63
CA LEU A 63 4.57 13.82 -9.65
C LEU A 63 5.70 13.20 -10.49
N LYS A 64 6.90 13.08 -9.92
CA LYS A 64 7.99 12.32 -10.52
C LYS A 64 7.93 10.88 -10.02
N ILE A 65 8.25 9.94 -10.91
CA ILE A 65 8.34 8.54 -10.53
C ILE A 65 9.59 8.32 -9.69
N GLU A 66 9.41 7.68 -8.55
CA GLU A 66 10.46 7.27 -7.64
C GLU A 66 10.36 5.79 -7.26
N PRO A 67 11.45 5.17 -6.79
CA PRO A 67 11.45 3.81 -6.28
C PRO A 67 10.47 3.62 -5.11
N ALA A 68 9.78 2.46 -5.12
CA ALA A 68 8.96 1.98 -4.00
C ALA A 68 9.36 0.54 -3.65
N LEU A 69 8.56 -0.47 -3.97
CA LEU A 69 8.94 -1.88 -3.76
C LEU A 69 10.05 -2.35 -4.71
N ALA A 70 10.26 -1.68 -5.85
CA ALA A 70 11.48 -1.81 -6.63
C ALA A 70 12.47 -0.70 -6.23
N GLU A 71 13.73 -1.07 -5.99
CA GLU A 71 14.81 -0.13 -5.68
C GLU A 71 15.37 0.52 -6.95
N SER A 72 15.34 -0.20 -8.06
CA SER A 72 15.80 0.24 -9.37
C SER A 72 15.21 -0.60 -10.49
N TRP A 73 15.37 -0.12 -11.71
CA TRP A 73 14.95 -0.81 -12.93
C TRP A 73 15.86 -0.44 -14.10
N GLU A 74 15.88 -1.31 -15.10
CA GLU A 74 16.61 -1.10 -16.35
C GLU A 74 15.84 -1.70 -17.52
N THR A 75 16.11 -1.22 -18.73
CA THR A 75 15.64 -1.83 -19.97
C THR A 75 16.66 -2.85 -20.45
N VAL A 76 16.30 -4.14 -20.42
CA VAL A 76 17.14 -5.24 -20.93
C VAL A 76 17.10 -5.29 -22.46
N SER A 77 15.94 -4.95 -23.03
CA SER A 77 15.73 -4.78 -24.47
C SER A 77 14.58 -3.79 -24.70
N ASP A 78 14.26 -3.48 -25.94
CA ASP A 78 13.15 -2.56 -26.29
C ASP A 78 11.79 -2.98 -25.72
N THR A 79 11.64 -4.26 -25.36
CA THR A 79 10.39 -4.82 -24.86
C THR A 79 10.52 -5.50 -23.49
N VAL A 80 11.69 -5.53 -22.87
CA VAL A 80 11.91 -6.19 -21.59
C VAL A 80 12.48 -5.20 -20.58
N TRP A 81 11.74 -5.01 -19.50
CA TRP A 81 12.16 -4.23 -18.34
C TRP A 81 12.49 -5.15 -17.19
N ARG A 82 13.64 -4.94 -16.55
CA ARG A 82 14.06 -5.64 -15.34
C ARG A 82 13.89 -4.73 -14.12
N PHE A 83 13.29 -5.28 -13.06
CA PHE A 83 13.11 -4.60 -11.78
C PHE A 83 13.87 -5.34 -10.68
N HIS A 84 14.65 -4.60 -9.92
CA HIS A 84 15.34 -5.07 -8.72
C HIS A 84 14.49 -4.73 -7.51
N LEU A 85 14.03 -5.76 -6.81
CA LEU A 85 13.06 -5.62 -5.72
C LEU A 85 13.76 -5.36 -4.39
N ARG A 86 13.12 -4.56 -3.55
CA ARG A 86 13.61 -4.22 -2.21
C ARG A 86 13.62 -5.44 -1.32
N LYS A 87 14.73 -5.66 -0.60
CA LYS A 87 14.90 -6.75 0.36
C LYS A 87 14.42 -6.32 1.75
N GLY A 88 13.95 -7.29 2.54
CA GLY A 88 13.55 -7.08 3.93
C GLY A 88 12.22 -6.33 4.10
N VAL A 89 11.46 -6.12 3.02
CA VAL A 89 10.08 -5.64 3.10
C VAL A 89 9.18 -6.76 3.60
N LYS A 90 8.24 -6.42 4.48
CA LYS A 90 7.26 -7.37 5.02
C LYS A 90 5.85 -6.93 4.73
N PHE A 91 5.00 -7.89 4.43
CA PHE A 91 3.56 -7.72 4.45
C PHE A 91 3.05 -7.49 5.88
N HIS A 92 1.82 -7.07 6.02
CA HIS A 92 1.20 -6.72 7.30
C HIS A 92 1.10 -7.90 8.28
N ASP A 93 1.06 -9.13 7.78
CA ASP A 93 1.07 -10.37 8.57
C ASP A 93 2.49 -10.85 8.91
N GLY A 94 3.52 -10.20 8.37
CA GLY A 94 4.93 -10.50 8.60
C GLY A 94 5.59 -11.38 7.54
N ALA A 95 4.86 -11.84 6.52
CA ALA A 95 5.43 -12.55 5.37
C ALA A 95 6.43 -11.65 4.61
N GLU A 96 7.50 -12.23 4.09
CA GLU A 96 8.51 -11.50 3.33
C GLU A 96 8.05 -11.26 1.89
N PHE A 97 8.27 -10.04 1.39
CA PHE A 97 8.01 -9.63 0.02
C PHE A 97 9.08 -10.22 -0.93
N THR A 98 8.63 -10.85 -2.01
CA THR A 98 9.48 -11.48 -3.02
C THR A 98 8.95 -11.25 -4.44
N ALA A 99 9.69 -11.76 -5.42
CA ALA A 99 9.31 -11.76 -6.82
C ALA A 99 7.98 -12.51 -7.10
N ASP A 100 7.69 -13.56 -6.34
CA ASP A 100 6.46 -14.34 -6.52
C ASP A 100 5.20 -13.50 -6.26
N ASP A 101 5.27 -12.53 -5.34
CA ASP A 101 4.18 -11.63 -5.00
C ASP A 101 3.88 -10.65 -6.15
N VAL A 102 4.95 -10.15 -6.79
CA VAL A 102 4.81 -9.28 -7.97
C VAL A 102 4.20 -10.05 -9.13
N LEU A 103 4.68 -11.27 -9.38
CA LEU A 103 4.14 -12.11 -10.46
C LEU A 103 2.67 -12.45 -10.23
N ALA A 104 2.29 -12.80 -8.99
CA ALA A 104 0.90 -13.06 -8.64
C ALA A 104 0.02 -11.82 -8.85
N SER A 105 0.51 -10.64 -8.49
CA SER A 105 -0.21 -9.37 -8.64
C SER A 105 -0.36 -8.97 -10.10
N LEU A 106 0.69 -9.11 -10.92
CA LEU A 106 0.63 -8.86 -12.37
C LEU A 106 -0.33 -9.82 -13.07
N LYS A 107 -0.33 -11.09 -12.69
CA LYS A 107 -1.31 -12.08 -13.17
C LYS A 107 -2.73 -11.67 -12.78
N ARG A 108 -2.93 -11.22 -11.55
CA ARG A 108 -4.23 -10.84 -11.00
C ARG A 108 -4.79 -9.58 -11.68
N VAL A 109 -4.00 -8.53 -11.89
CA VAL A 109 -4.45 -7.33 -12.62
C VAL A 109 -4.77 -7.63 -14.07
N SER A 110 -4.09 -8.61 -14.68
CA SER A 110 -4.28 -9.02 -16.07
C SER A 110 -5.46 -9.99 -16.28
N ASP A 111 -6.10 -10.43 -15.20
CA ASP A 111 -7.28 -11.32 -15.28
C ASP A 111 -8.41 -10.62 -16.06
N PRO A 112 -9.14 -11.35 -16.93
CA PRO A 112 -10.24 -10.79 -17.72
C PRO A 112 -11.31 -10.07 -16.91
N VAL A 113 -11.55 -10.45 -15.65
CA VAL A 113 -12.54 -9.80 -14.78
C VAL A 113 -11.99 -8.54 -14.10
N SER A 114 -10.68 -8.30 -14.13
CA SER A 114 -10.08 -7.10 -13.53
C SER A 114 -10.40 -5.85 -14.35
N PRO A 115 -11.07 -4.84 -13.78
CA PRO A 115 -11.29 -3.56 -14.45
C PRO A 115 -9.98 -2.78 -14.67
N LEU A 116 -8.90 -3.10 -13.94
CA LEU A 116 -7.59 -2.47 -14.08
C LEU A 116 -6.71 -3.11 -15.16
N ARG A 117 -7.18 -4.17 -15.83
CA ARG A 117 -6.46 -4.81 -16.94
C ARG A 117 -6.02 -3.81 -18.01
N GLY A 118 -6.87 -2.81 -18.29
CA GLY A 118 -6.56 -1.75 -19.25
C GLY A 118 -5.45 -0.80 -18.80
N ASN A 119 -5.03 -0.81 -17.54
CA ASN A 119 -3.94 0.00 -17.02
C ASN A 119 -2.55 -0.58 -17.34
N LEU A 120 -2.48 -1.79 -17.90
CA LEU A 120 -1.24 -2.40 -18.40
C LEU A 120 -1.39 -2.80 -19.86
N PRO A 121 -1.63 -1.86 -20.79
CA PRO A 121 -2.02 -2.14 -22.18
C PRO A 121 -0.93 -2.89 -22.96
N ALA A 122 0.33 -2.68 -22.63
CA ALA A 122 1.47 -3.30 -23.29
C ALA A 122 1.97 -4.56 -22.58
N TYR A 123 1.42 -4.94 -21.43
CA TYR A 123 1.88 -6.12 -20.68
C TYR A 123 1.63 -7.41 -21.47
N LYS A 124 2.67 -8.22 -21.61
CA LYS A 124 2.61 -9.53 -22.28
C LYS A 124 2.83 -10.67 -21.29
N SER A 125 3.92 -10.60 -20.52
CA SER A 125 4.28 -11.61 -19.54
C SER A 125 5.23 -11.05 -18.49
N SER A 126 5.41 -11.80 -17.41
CA SER A 126 6.43 -11.53 -16.40
C SER A 126 7.15 -12.80 -16.00
N LYS A 127 8.40 -12.67 -15.61
CA LYS A 127 9.27 -13.79 -15.27
C LYS A 127 10.10 -13.48 -14.03
N LYS A 128 10.12 -14.42 -13.10
CA LYS A 128 11.06 -14.43 -11.98
C LYS A 128 12.46 -14.74 -12.49
N VAL A 129 13.43 -13.88 -12.20
CA VAL A 129 14.86 -14.11 -12.44
C VAL A 129 15.48 -14.74 -11.18
N ASP A 130 15.21 -14.14 -10.03
CA ASP A 130 15.51 -14.64 -8.69
C ASP A 130 14.47 -14.09 -7.69
N ASP A 131 14.65 -14.32 -6.38
CA ASP A 131 13.67 -13.90 -5.35
C ASP A 131 13.49 -12.37 -5.25
N HIS A 132 14.42 -11.58 -5.78
CA HIS A 132 14.38 -10.12 -5.75
C HIS A 132 14.62 -9.49 -7.12
N THR A 133 14.43 -10.23 -8.20
CA THR A 133 14.57 -9.72 -9.57
C THR A 133 13.49 -10.30 -10.47
N ILE A 134 12.78 -9.44 -11.18
CA ILE A 134 11.78 -9.85 -12.18
C ILE A 134 12.04 -9.16 -13.52
N ASP A 135 11.66 -9.84 -14.60
CA ASP A 135 11.52 -9.26 -15.91
C ASP A 135 10.04 -9.10 -16.27
N ILE A 136 9.68 -7.93 -16.80
CA ILE A 136 8.36 -7.67 -17.40
C ILE A 136 8.56 -7.55 -18.90
N GLU A 137 7.92 -8.43 -19.65
CA GLU A 137 7.92 -8.44 -21.13
C GLU A 137 6.68 -7.70 -21.65
N LEU A 138 6.89 -6.82 -22.60
CA LEU A 138 5.87 -6.02 -23.26
C LEU A 138 5.62 -6.50 -24.70
N SER A 139 4.44 -6.25 -25.21
CA SER A 139 4.06 -6.58 -26.60
C SER A 139 4.75 -5.71 -27.67
N GLY A 140 5.38 -4.61 -27.26
CA GLY A 140 6.14 -3.66 -28.07
C GLY A 140 6.85 -2.63 -27.19
N PRO A 141 7.70 -1.76 -27.74
CA PRO A 141 8.31 -0.66 -26.98
C PRO A 141 7.23 0.23 -26.35
N TYR A 142 7.31 0.43 -25.04
CA TYR A 142 6.29 1.19 -24.30
C TYR A 142 6.92 2.01 -23.17
N PRO A 143 7.15 3.31 -23.38
CA PRO A 143 7.85 4.15 -22.42
C PRO A 143 7.02 4.54 -21.19
N LEU A 144 5.70 4.31 -21.19
CA LEU A 144 4.79 4.68 -20.09
C LEU A 144 4.63 3.59 -19.03
N LEU A 145 5.35 2.46 -19.14
CA LEU A 145 5.23 1.33 -18.21
C LEU A 145 5.34 1.76 -16.75
N LEU A 146 6.30 2.63 -16.41
CA LEU A 146 6.50 3.07 -15.04
C LEU A 146 5.30 3.88 -14.51
N ASN A 147 4.67 4.69 -15.37
CA ASN A 147 3.46 5.43 -15.00
C ASN A 147 2.31 4.46 -14.69
N ASP A 148 2.13 3.44 -15.51
CA ASP A 148 1.09 2.44 -15.31
C ASP A 148 1.31 1.66 -14.02
N LEU A 149 2.56 1.28 -13.72
CA LEU A 149 2.94 0.52 -12.53
C LEU A 149 2.70 1.28 -11.21
N THR A 150 2.57 2.60 -11.22
CA THR A 150 2.22 3.37 -10.00
C THR A 150 0.84 3.01 -9.43
N ASN A 151 -0.05 2.46 -10.26
CA ASN A 151 -1.41 2.06 -9.89
C ASN A 151 -1.55 0.53 -9.74
N ILE A 152 -0.46 -0.22 -9.84
CA ILE A 152 -0.46 -1.67 -9.69
C ILE A 152 0.07 -2.03 -8.30
N HIS A 153 -0.85 -2.40 -7.42
CA HIS A 153 -0.56 -2.74 -6.04
C HIS A 153 -0.10 -4.19 -5.91
N VAL A 154 0.89 -4.44 -5.05
CA VAL A 154 1.39 -5.79 -4.82
C VAL A 154 0.67 -6.45 -3.66
N PHE A 155 0.25 -7.70 -3.90
CA PHE A 155 -0.32 -8.62 -2.93
C PHE A 155 0.66 -9.72 -2.56
N ASP A 156 0.56 -10.24 -1.36
CA ASP A 156 1.19 -11.47 -0.93
C ASP A 156 0.57 -12.67 -1.65
N ALA A 157 1.37 -13.38 -2.43
CA ALA A 157 0.96 -14.56 -3.20
C ALA A 157 0.48 -15.70 -2.29
N GLY A 158 1.12 -15.90 -1.14
CA GLY A 158 0.75 -16.90 -0.15
C GLY A 158 -0.59 -16.61 0.49
N TRP A 159 -0.81 -15.34 0.86
CA TRP A 159 -2.09 -14.87 1.41
C TRP A 159 -3.22 -15.02 0.39
N LEU A 160 -3.00 -14.63 -0.87
CA LEU A 160 -3.99 -14.80 -1.94
C LEU A 160 -4.41 -16.26 -2.08
N LYS A 161 -3.44 -17.18 -2.11
CA LYS A 161 -3.69 -18.61 -2.24
C LYS A 161 -4.44 -19.17 -1.03
N THR A 162 -4.00 -18.84 0.19
CA THR A 162 -4.61 -19.33 1.43
C THR A 162 -6.07 -18.91 1.56
N ASN A 163 -6.41 -17.74 1.02
CA ASN A 163 -7.75 -17.15 1.12
C ASN A 163 -8.58 -17.28 -0.17
N ASN A 164 -8.16 -18.12 -1.12
CA ASN A 164 -8.82 -18.32 -2.42
C ASN A 164 -9.10 -17.00 -3.16
N SER A 165 -8.14 -16.08 -3.11
CA SER A 165 -8.24 -14.71 -3.66
C SER A 165 -7.28 -14.46 -4.82
N GLU A 166 -6.76 -15.52 -5.49
CA GLU A 166 -5.86 -15.41 -6.64
C GLU A 166 -6.52 -14.70 -7.84
N LYS A 167 -7.85 -14.72 -7.90
CA LYS A 167 -8.62 -13.91 -8.86
C LYS A 167 -9.22 -12.69 -8.19
N PRO A 168 -9.37 -11.56 -8.91
CA PRO A 168 -10.16 -10.44 -8.44
C PRO A 168 -11.62 -10.83 -8.21
N THR A 169 -12.32 -10.07 -7.37
CA THR A 169 -13.78 -10.16 -7.25
C THR A 169 -14.43 -9.90 -8.61
N ASP A 170 -15.31 -10.78 -9.04
CA ASP A 170 -16.14 -10.56 -10.23
C ASP A 170 -17.39 -9.76 -9.85
N VAL A 171 -17.27 -8.44 -9.96
CA VAL A 171 -18.38 -7.52 -9.64
C VAL A 171 -19.57 -7.71 -10.58
N GLY A 172 -19.32 -8.06 -11.84
CA GLY A 172 -20.37 -8.31 -12.84
C GLY A 172 -21.20 -9.54 -12.49
N ALA A 173 -20.57 -10.61 -12.02
CA ALA A 173 -21.23 -11.82 -11.56
C ALA A 173 -21.69 -11.74 -10.09
N LYS A 174 -21.42 -10.64 -9.37
CA LYS A 174 -21.68 -10.46 -7.93
C LYS A 174 -21.01 -11.54 -7.06
N ILE A 175 -19.79 -11.96 -7.46
CA ILE A 175 -18.99 -12.92 -6.72
C ILE A 175 -17.95 -12.14 -5.93
N GLU A 176 -18.10 -12.07 -4.61
CA GLU A 176 -17.18 -11.42 -3.72
C GLU A 176 -16.12 -12.41 -3.21
N GLY A 177 -14.86 -11.96 -3.21
CA GLY A 177 -13.73 -12.71 -2.65
C GLY A 177 -13.38 -12.26 -1.24
N TYR A 178 -12.54 -13.01 -0.56
CA TYR A 178 -12.02 -12.66 0.78
C TYR A 178 -11.32 -11.30 0.79
N ALA A 179 -10.58 -10.96 -0.26
CA ALA A 179 -9.90 -9.69 -0.43
C ALA A 179 -10.83 -8.46 -0.49
N THR A 180 -12.14 -8.64 -0.77
CA THR A 180 -13.13 -7.56 -0.73
C THR A 180 -13.21 -6.89 0.65
N TYR A 181 -13.01 -7.70 1.72
CA TYR A 181 -13.19 -7.27 3.11
C TYR A 181 -11.92 -7.35 3.96
N HIS A 182 -10.83 -7.92 3.44
CA HIS A 182 -9.58 -8.16 4.15
C HIS A 182 -8.38 -7.67 3.36
N THR A 183 -7.31 -7.31 4.07
CA THR A 183 -6.09 -6.80 3.45
C THR A 183 -4.85 -7.49 4.00
N ASN A 184 -3.83 -7.64 3.13
CA ASN A 184 -2.46 -7.94 3.53
C ASN A 184 -1.52 -7.22 2.55
N GLY A 185 -1.23 -5.95 2.83
CA GLY A 185 -0.35 -5.10 2.03
C GLY A 185 1.01 -4.89 2.69
N THR A 186 1.85 -4.07 2.06
CA THR A 186 3.16 -3.66 2.57
C THR A 186 3.16 -2.23 3.09
N GLY A 187 2.05 -1.51 2.92
CA GLY A 187 1.96 -0.06 3.09
C GLY A 187 2.11 0.46 4.52
N PRO A 188 2.12 1.79 4.67
CA PRO A 188 2.35 2.48 5.94
C PRO A 188 1.26 2.27 6.98
N PHE A 189 0.08 1.81 6.59
CA PHE A 189 -1.03 1.54 7.49
C PHE A 189 -1.61 0.14 7.29
N LYS A 190 -2.07 -0.47 8.40
CA LYS A 190 -2.75 -1.76 8.46
C LYS A 190 -4.25 -1.55 8.71
N LEU A 191 -5.10 -2.38 8.15
CA LEU A 191 -6.52 -2.40 8.48
C LEU A 191 -6.70 -2.91 9.93
N GLU A 192 -7.31 -2.11 10.78
CA GLU A 192 -7.74 -2.53 12.13
C GLU A 192 -9.18 -3.03 12.11
N SER A 193 -10.09 -2.28 11.48
CA SER A 193 -11.50 -2.67 11.38
C SER A 193 -12.19 -1.98 10.21
N ARG A 194 -13.23 -2.63 9.68
CA ARG A 194 -14.13 -2.05 8.69
C ARG A 194 -15.57 -2.49 8.93
N VAL A 195 -16.45 -1.52 8.98
CA VAL A 195 -17.89 -1.68 8.86
C VAL A 195 -18.31 -0.90 7.62
N PRO A 196 -18.70 -1.56 6.51
CA PRO A 196 -19.11 -0.89 5.28
C PRO A 196 -20.17 0.19 5.55
N ASP A 197 -20.08 1.30 4.81
CA ASP A 197 -20.95 2.48 4.91
C ASP A 197 -20.99 3.16 6.30
N SER A 198 -20.14 2.73 7.22
CA SER A 198 -20.08 3.28 8.58
C SER A 198 -18.69 3.81 8.93
N LYS A 199 -17.70 2.95 9.08
CA LYS A 199 -16.35 3.35 9.47
C LYS A 199 -15.30 2.34 9.00
N THR A 200 -14.18 2.86 8.50
CA THR A 200 -12.95 2.07 8.30
C THR A 200 -11.84 2.69 9.14
N VAL A 201 -11.12 1.85 9.87
CA VAL A 201 -10.03 2.27 10.74
C VAL A 201 -8.73 1.63 10.27
N LEU A 202 -7.75 2.47 10.04
CA LEU A 202 -6.38 2.06 9.75
C LEU A 202 -5.48 2.48 10.90
N VAL A 203 -4.50 1.64 11.22
CA VAL A 203 -3.45 1.92 12.20
C VAL A 203 -2.08 1.86 11.56
N LYS A 204 -1.17 2.67 12.03
CA LYS A 204 0.20 2.74 11.52
C LYS A 204 0.86 1.36 11.54
N ASN A 205 1.57 1.05 10.46
CA ASN A 205 2.44 -0.11 10.38
C ASN A 205 3.82 0.24 10.96
N PRO A 206 4.17 -0.23 12.17
CA PRO A 206 5.47 0.08 12.77
C PRO A 206 6.63 -0.56 12.01
N ASP A 207 6.36 -1.63 11.26
CA ASP A 207 7.34 -2.39 10.50
C ASP A 207 7.48 -1.92 9.05
N TRP A 208 6.79 -0.82 8.67
CA TRP A 208 6.90 -0.28 7.33
C TRP A 208 8.35 0.04 6.98
N TRP A 209 8.78 -0.40 5.80
CA TRP A 209 10.17 -0.34 5.35
C TRP A 209 10.69 1.10 5.15
N ASP A 210 9.84 2.05 4.71
CA ASP A 210 10.26 3.43 4.45
C ASP A 210 10.30 4.25 5.74
N LYS A 211 11.49 4.30 6.35
CA LYS A 211 11.74 5.07 7.58
C LYS A 211 11.99 6.56 7.33
N THR A 212 11.94 7.01 6.08
CA THR A 212 12.13 8.43 5.73
C THR A 212 10.85 9.25 5.91
N SER A 213 9.69 8.60 5.93
CA SER A 213 8.40 9.24 6.18
C SER A 213 8.35 9.88 7.57
N LYS A 214 7.93 11.15 7.60
CA LYS A 214 7.82 11.96 8.83
C LYS A 214 6.36 12.14 9.28
N SER A 215 5.45 11.27 8.88
CA SER A 215 4.05 11.35 9.31
C SER A 215 3.94 11.15 10.82
N ASN A 216 3.22 12.06 11.49
CA ASN A 216 2.82 11.96 12.89
C ASN A 216 1.47 11.25 13.07
N VAL A 217 0.83 10.83 11.97
CA VAL A 217 -0.44 10.12 12.00
C VAL A 217 -0.20 8.66 12.37
N ASP A 218 -0.82 8.19 13.43
CA ASP A 218 -0.73 6.81 13.90
C ASP A 218 -2.05 6.04 13.70
N ARG A 219 -3.14 6.77 13.42
CA ARG A 219 -4.48 6.22 13.20
C ARG A 219 -5.24 7.04 12.19
N ILE A 220 -5.97 6.38 11.29
CA ILE A 220 -6.89 7.00 10.33
C ILE A 220 -8.29 6.45 10.61
N GLU A 221 -9.24 7.33 10.91
CA GLU A 221 -10.65 7.01 11.03
C GLU A 221 -11.40 7.58 9.82
N PHE A 222 -11.67 6.72 8.86
CA PHE A 222 -12.40 7.06 7.66
C PHE A 222 -13.89 6.82 7.87
N THR A 223 -14.72 7.87 7.66
CA THR A 223 -16.17 7.83 7.87
C THR A 223 -16.88 8.39 6.66
N PRO A 224 -17.71 7.60 5.95
CA PRO A 224 -18.58 8.11 4.89
C PRO A 224 -19.69 8.98 5.50
N ILE A 225 -19.79 10.22 5.01
CA ILE A 225 -20.81 11.20 5.43
C ILE A 225 -21.37 11.80 4.15
N THR A 226 -22.50 11.30 3.67
CA THR A 226 -23.08 11.68 2.37
C THR A 226 -23.55 13.14 2.31
N SER A 227 -24.09 13.67 3.42
CA SER A 227 -24.55 15.07 3.52
C SER A 227 -23.35 16.04 3.63
N ALA A 228 -23.25 16.97 2.71
CA ALA A 228 -22.23 18.02 2.75
C ALA A 228 -22.32 18.90 4.01
N ALA A 229 -23.54 19.27 4.42
CA ALA A 229 -23.77 20.04 5.63
C ALA A 229 -23.30 19.30 6.88
N THR A 230 -23.58 18.00 6.97
CA THR A 230 -23.12 17.15 8.09
C THR A 230 -21.61 17.01 8.10
N ARG A 231 -20.93 16.92 6.92
CA ARG A 231 -19.46 16.91 6.88
C ARG A 231 -18.84 18.20 7.39
N VAL A 232 -19.43 19.34 7.04
CA VAL A 232 -18.98 20.67 7.57
C VAL A 232 -19.18 20.72 9.09
N ALA A 233 -20.34 20.30 9.61
CA ALA A 233 -20.59 20.27 11.03
C ALA A 233 -19.59 19.34 11.78
N ALA A 234 -19.30 18.17 11.20
CA ALA A 234 -18.33 17.23 11.77
C ALA A 234 -16.88 17.78 11.78
N LEU A 235 -16.53 18.66 10.84
CA LEU A 235 -15.22 19.33 10.82
C LEU A 235 -15.07 20.39 11.89
N LEU A 236 -16.18 21.00 12.30
CA LEU A 236 -16.21 22.09 13.28
C LEU A 236 -16.38 21.61 14.72
N SER A 237 -16.64 20.32 14.95
CA SER A 237 -16.81 19.69 16.26
C SER A 237 -15.51 19.09 16.77
#